data_81bd34c49a3345855b61ba1bc748127b
#
_entry.id   81bd34c49a3345855b61ba1bc748127b
#
_cell.length_a   1.000
_cell.length_b   1.000
_cell.length_c   1.000
_cell.angle_alpha   90.00
_cell.angle_beta   90.00
_cell.angle_gamma   90.00
#
_symmetry.space_group_name_H-M   'P 1'
#
loop_
_entity.id
_entity.type
_entity.pdbx_description
1 polymer ?
#
loop_
_entity_poly.entity_id
_entity_poly.type
_entity_poly.pdbx_seq_one_letter_code
_entity_poly.pdbx_strand_id
1 'polypeptide(L)'
;QGAGKIPFICFDLAGGANIAGSNVLMGKSGGQMDFLSTAGYNKLGLPGDMLPNDPAFVNTELGLAFHSDSGFLRGILQSTSPGTRAATDGAIIAARSENDTGNNPHNPMYGIYKAGANGELLSLVGSQSSESGGNSMAPMSLINPEVRPTKIDRPSDASGLVDVGDLIGILDPSDAVAVMESIQRISDEKMNRVNTEISTDEVVKKLVRCGYVKSADLADRYGKRANPLDPEVDLEIVGPTGIFSRDEFDNNREFRKTASVMKLVLNGYAGAGTITMGGYDYHTGERGTGERRDEQAGRCMGACLEYAARV
;
A
#
# COMPACT_ATOMS: atom_id res chain seq x y z
N GLN A 1 16.11 4.87 8.76
CA GLN A 1 15.86 3.45 8.49
C GLN A 1 15.77 2.72 9.82
N GLY A 2 14.58 2.25 10.19
CA GLY A 2 14.39 1.38 11.36
C GLY A 2 15.04 0.03 11.08
N ALA A 3 16.27 -0.15 11.51
CA ALA A 3 17.01 -1.40 11.34
C ALA A 3 16.17 -2.60 11.84
N GLY A 4 15.88 -3.55 10.97
CA GLY A 4 15.26 -4.83 11.30
C GLY A 4 13.75 -4.94 11.11
N LYS A 5 13.05 -3.94 10.56
CA LYS A 5 11.62 -4.06 10.24
C LYS A 5 11.43 -4.40 8.77
N ILE A 6 10.64 -5.42 8.50
CA ILE A 6 10.24 -5.80 7.14
C ILE A 6 9.01 -4.97 6.77
N PRO A 7 9.07 -4.14 5.72
CA PRO A 7 7.89 -3.39 5.26
C PRO A 7 6.83 -4.35 4.72
N PHE A 8 5.56 -4.00 4.90
CA PHE A 8 4.45 -4.81 4.42
C PHE A 8 3.45 -3.95 3.64
N ILE A 9 3.16 -4.35 2.41
CA ILE A 9 2.13 -3.73 1.57
C ILE A 9 1.18 -4.83 1.07
N CYS A 10 -0.11 -4.66 1.34
CA CYS A 10 -1.18 -5.50 0.81
C CYS A 10 -1.80 -4.84 -0.42
N PHE A 11 -1.93 -5.58 -1.51
CA PHE A 11 -2.77 -5.21 -2.64
C PHE A 11 -4.13 -5.91 -2.49
N ASP A 12 -5.17 -5.13 -2.27
CA ASP A 12 -6.55 -5.59 -2.21
C ASP A 12 -7.22 -5.35 -3.57
N LEU A 13 -7.39 -6.43 -4.35
CA LEU A 13 -8.04 -6.39 -5.66
C LEU A 13 -9.53 -6.69 -5.47
N ALA A 14 -10.27 -5.63 -5.11
CA ALA A 14 -11.66 -5.74 -4.70
C ALA A 14 -12.59 -6.14 -5.86
N GLY A 15 -13.46 -7.08 -5.58
CA GLY A 15 -14.45 -7.63 -6.51
C GLY A 15 -14.16 -9.07 -6.94
N GLY A 16 -12.97 -9.60 -6.71
CA GLY A 16 -12.63 -10.99 -7.01
C GLY A 16 -11.75 -11.17 -8.23
N ALA A 17 -10.50 -10.71 -8.13
CA ALA A 17 -9.48 -10.91 -9.16
C ALA A 17 -9.20 -12.41 -9.37
N ASN A 18 -9.05 -12.83 -10.61
CA ASN A 18 -8.67 -14.21 -10.96
C ASN A 18 -7.15 -14.38 -10.95
N ILE A 19 -6.52 -14.14 -9.80
CA ILE A 19 -5.06 -14.29 -9.68
C ILE A 19 -4.65 -15.76 -9.68
N ALA A 20 -5.29 -16.59 -8.85
CA ALA A 20 -5.02 -18.01 -8.77
C ALA A 20 -5.69 -18.76 -9.94
N GLY A 21 -4.95 -19.11 -10.94
CA GLY A 21 -5.44 -19.88 -12.09
C GLY A 21 -4.98 -19.30 -13.43
N SER A 22 -5.54 -18.19 -13.88
CA SER A 22 -5.16 -17.59 -15.16
C SER A 22 -3.92 -16.69 -15.09
N ASN A 23 -3.55 -16.23 -13.91
CA ASN A 23 -2.35 -15.42 -13.71
C ASN A 23 -1.25 -16.23 -13.02
N VAL A 24 -1.44 -16.63 -11.77
CA VAL A 24 -0.53 -17.50 -11.04
C VAL A 24 -0.99 -18.95 -11.19
N LEU A 25 -0.11 -19.83 -11.64
CA LEU A 25 -0.46 -21.22 -11.91
C LEU A 25 -0.79 -21.98 -10.63
N MET A 26 -1.87 -22.74 -10.69
CA MET A 26 -2.27 -23.66 -9.65
C MET A 26 -1.89 -25.07 -10.06
N GLY A 27 -1.41 -25.86 -9.11
CA GLY A 27 -1.14 -27.27 -9.26
C GLY A 27 -1.90 -28.12 -8.26
N LYS A 28 -1.60 -29.43 -8.27
CA LYS A 28 -2.09 -30.37 -7.27
C LYS A 28 -1.24 -30.34 -6.00
N SER A 29 -1.32 -31.39 -5.21
CA SER A 29 -0.59 -31.52 -3.94
C SER A 29 0.94 -31.50 -4.06
N GLY A 30 1.49 -31.79 -5.24
CA GLY A 30 2.92 -31.69 -5.54
C GLY A 30 3.42 -30.28 -5.86
N GLY A 31 2.58 -29.26 -5.74
CA GLY A 31 2.92 -27.86 -6.02
C GLY A 31 2.52 -27.37 -7.40
N GLN A 32 2.93 -26.16 -7.76
CA GLN A 32 2.52 -25.50 -9.01
C GLN A 32 2.85 -26.31 -10.28
N MET A 33 3.96 -27.04 -10.29
CA MET A 33 4.41 -27.83 -11.44
C MET A 33 3.80 -29.24 -11.48
N ASP A 34 3.01 -29.64 -10.50
CA ASP A 34 2.14 -30.82 -10.56
C ASP A 34 0.81 -30.43 -11.22
N PHE A 35 0.80 -30.35 -12.54
CA PHE A 35 -0.25 -29.70 -13.31
C PHE A 35 -1.63 -30.37 -13.14
N LEU A 36 -2.66 -29.52 -13.13
CA LEU A 36 -4.06 -29.94 -13.18
C LEU A 36 -4.36 -30.59 -14.53
N SER A 37 -5.53 -31.24 -14.61
CA SER A 37 -6.08 -31.68 -15.91
C SER A 37 -6.54 -30.47 -16.74
N THR A 38 -6.71 -30.68 -18.05
CA THR A 38 -7.31 -29.69 -18.96
C THR A 38 -8.62 -29.13 -18.40
N ALA A 39 -9.51 -30.01 -17.93
CA ALA A 39 -10.77 -29.60 -17.33
C ALA A 39 -10.59 -28.79 -16.04
N GLY A 40 -9.52 -29.05 -15.27
CA GLY A 40 -9.16 -28.27 -14.09
C GLY A 40 -8.77 -26.84 -14.46
N TYR A 41 -7.86 -26.67 -15.42
CA TYR A 41 -7.44 -25.35 -15.89
C TYR A 41 -8.55 -24.58 -16.58
N ASN A 42 -9.41 -25.23 -17.37
CA ASN A 42 -10.56 -24.57 -17.99
C ASN A 42 -11.51 -23.98 -16.94
N LYS A 43 -11.69 -24.64 -15.80
CA LYS A 43 -12.46 -24.09 -14.68
C LYS A 43 -11.82 -22.87 -14.03
N LEU A 44 -10.51 -22.72 -14.14
CA LEU A 44 -9.74 -21.58 -13.65
C LEU A 44 -9.60 -20.46 -14.71
N GLY A 45 -10.21 -20.63 -15.88
CA GLY A 45 -10.25 -19.62 -16.92
C GLY A 45 -9.14 -19.75 -17.98
N LEU A 46 -8.32 -20.82 -17.98
CA LEU A 46 -7.34 -21.06 -19.02
C LEU A 46 -7.95 -21.85 -20.17
N PRO A 47 -7.83 -21.39 -21.45
CA PRO A 47 -8.27 -22.15 -22.60
C PRO A 47 -7.45 -23.43 -22.82
N GLY A 48 -8.02 -24.39 -23.53
CA GLY A 48 -7.41 -25.72 -23.72
C GLY A 48 -6.14 -25.74 -24.60
N ASP A 49 -5.89 -24.69 -25.36
CA ASP A 49 -4.73 -24.48 -26.21
C ASP A 49 -3.61 -23.64 -25.54
N MET A 50 -3.82 -23.22 -24.29
CA MET A 50 -2.88 -22.42 -23.51
C MET A 50 -2.55 -23.07 -22.16
N LEU A 51 -2.37 -24.38 -22.14
CA LEU A 51 -2.16 -25.11 -20.90
C LEU A 51 -0.68 -25.15 -20.49
N PRO A 52 -0.36 -25.08 -19.18
CA PRO A 52 1.00 -25.04 -18.66
C PRO A 52 1.79 -26.35 -18.83
N ASN A 53 1.18 -27.43 -19.32
CA ASN A 53 1.90 -28.62 -19.76
C ASN A 53 2.79 -28.36 -20.99
N ASP A 54 2.55 -27.26 -21.73
CA ASP A 54 3.52 -26.70 -22.67
C ASP A 54 4.39 -25.67 -21.89
N PRO A 55 5.74 -25.89 -21.83
CA PRO A 55 6.64 -24.97 -21.11
C PRO A 55 6.61 -23.52 -21.62
N ALA A 56 6.17 -23.29 -22.87
CA ALA A 56 6.01 -21.95 -23.43
C ALA A 56 5.00 -21.09 -22.65
N PHE A 57 4.07 -21.73 -21.94
CA PHE A 57 3.06 -21.04 -21.12
C PHE A 57 3.45 -20.91 -19.64
N VAL A 58 4.69 -21.20 -19.27
CA VAL A 58 5.17 -21.12 -17.89
C VAL A 58 6.30 -20.09 -17.76
N ASN A 59 6.17 -19.15 -16.84
CA ASN A 59 7.21 -18.21 -16.45
C ASN A 59 7.48 -18.32 -14.95
N THR A 60 8.74 -18.42 -14.55
CA THR A 60 9.18 -18.61 -13.16
C THR A 60 10.16 -17.52 -12.68
N GLU A 61 10.29 -16.41 -13.38
CA GLU A 61 11.25 -15.34 -13.07
C GLU A 61 11.11 -14.73 -11.67
N LEU A 62 9.95 -14.85 -11.05
CA LEU A 62 9.64 -14.27 -9.74
C LEU A 62 9.62 -15.31 -8.60
N GLY A 63 10.28 -16.44 -8.76
CA GLY A 63 10.27 -17.54 -7.78
C GLY A 63 8.91 -18.24 -7.63
N LEU A 64 7.95 -17.88 -8.48
CA LEU A 64 6.58 -18.38 -8.50
C LEU A 64 6.19 -18.67 -9.96
N ALA A 65 5.49 -19.76 -10.23
CA ALA A 65 5.07 -20.08 -11.59
C ALA A 65 3.84 -19.26 -11.99
N PHE A 66 4.01 -18.41 -12.99
CA PHE A 66 2.96 -17.66 -13.66
C PHE A 66 2.62 -18.28 -15.01
N HIS A 67 1.40 -18.05 -15.47
CA HIS A 67 1.10 -18.23 -16.88
C HIS A 67 1.82 -17.14 -17.70
N SER A 68 2.53 -17.50 -18.76
CA SER A 68 3.34 -16.55 -19.53
C SER A 68 2.53 -15.45 -20.22
N ASP A 69 1.23 -15.67 -20.48
CA ASP A 69 0.30 -14.68 -21.02
C ASP A 69 -0.49 -13.95 -19.92
N SER A 70 -0.03 -13.98 -18.67
CA SER A 70 -0.66 -13.27 -17.58
C SER A 70 -0.51 -11.76 -17.73
N GLY A 71 -1.62 -11.02 -17.70
CA GLY A 71 -1.61 -9.56 -17.64
C GLY A 71 -0.91 -9.06 -16.37
N PHE A 72 -1.16 -9.70 -15.24
CA PHE A 72 -0.54 -9.36 -13.97
C PHE A 72 0.98 -9.54 -14.01
N LEU A 73 1.48 -10.66 -14.50
CA LEU A 73 2.91 -10.88 -14.71
C LEU A 73 3.51 -9.82 -15.64
N ARG A 74 2.85 -9.56 -16.78
CA ARG A 74 3.30 -8.54 -17.75
C ARG A 74 3.49 -7.18 -17.09
N GLY A 75 2.54 -6.77 -16.25
CA GLY A 75 2.65 -5.53 -15.48
C GLY A 75 3.84 -5.52 -14.52
N ILE A 76 4.09 -6.61 -13.79
CA ILE A 76 5.26 -6.72 -12.91
C ILE A 76 6.56 -6.61 -13.71
N LEU A 77 6.66 -7.33 -14.82
CA LEU A 77 7.87 -7.32 -15.66
C LEU A 77 8.15 -5.94 -16.27
N GLN A 78 7.12 -5.19 -16.62
CA GLN A 78 7.26 -3.81 -17.12
C GLN A 78 7.82 -2.83 -16.07
N SER A 79 7.57 -3.08 -14.79
CA SER A 79 7.95 -2.18 -13.70
C SER A 79 9.20 -2.61 -12.92
N THR A 80 9.78 -3.76 -13.26
CA THR A 80 10.93 -4.32 -12.52
C THR A 80 12.14 -4.55 -13.41
N SER A 81 13.32 -4.29 -12.85
CA SER A 81 14.59 -4.66 -13.46
C SER A 81 14.86 -6.18 -13.36
N PRO A 82 15.73 -6.75 -14.21
CA PRO A 82 16.14 -8.15 -14.07
C PRO A 82 16.73 -8.49 -12.70
N GLY A 83 17.46 -7.54 -12.08
CA GLY A 83 18.03 -7.71 -10.73
C GLY A 83 16.95 -7.82 -9.66
N THR A 84 15.94 -6.95 -9.72
CA THR A 84 14.78 -6.99 -8.83
C THR A 84 14.03 -8.32 -8.96
N ARG A 85 13.78 -8.78 -10.19
CA ARG A 85 13.10 -10.05 -10.44
C ARG A 85 13.87 -11.23 -9.86
N ALA A 86 15.19 -11.27 -10.08
CA ALA A 86 16.05 -12.33 -9.57
C ALA A 86 16.13 -12.37 -8.02
N ALA A 87 15.86 -11.24 -7.36
CA ALA A 87 15.81 -11.13 -5.90
C ALA A 87 14.38 -11.31 -5.33
N THR A 88 13.39 -11.53 -6.19
CA THR A 88 11.99 -11.71 -5.79
C THR A 88 11.68 -13.20 -5.66
N ASP A 89 11.00 -13.56 -4.59
CA ASP A 89 10.44 -14.89 -4.36
C ASP A 89 8.97 -14.77 -4.01
N GLY A 90 8.21 -15.86 -4.15
CA GLY A 90 6.77 -15.83 -3.95
C GLY A 90 6.19 -17.16 -3.49
N ALA A 91 4.99 -17.06 -2.94
CA ALA A 91 4.15 -18.20 -2.61
C ALA A 91 2.70 -17.90 -2.97
N ILE A 92 1.94 -18.93 -3.36
CA ILE A 92 0.50 -18.83 -3.58
C ILE A 92 -0.24 -19.62 -2.53
N ILE A 93 -1.20 -18.98 -1.88
CA ILE A 93 -2.12 -19.58 -0.94
C ILE A 93 -3.51 -19.47 -1.54
N ALA A 94 -4.03 -20.58 -2.06
CA ALA A 94 -5.37 -20.63 -2.60
C ALA A 94 -6.39 -20.49 -1.47
N ALA A 95 -7.14 -19.38 -1.48
CA ALA A 95 -8.21 -19.13 -0.53
C ALA A 95 -9.50 -18.84 -1.31
N ARG A 96 -10.63 -19.29 -0.79
CA ARG A 96 -11.94 -19.00 -1.35
C ARG A 96 -12.60 -17.88 -0.58
N SER A 97 -13.07 -16.87 -1.27
CA SER A 97 -14.01 -15.91 -0.71
C SER A 97 -15.43 -16.48 -0.70
N GLU A 98 -16.16 -16.24 0.36
CA GLU A 98 -17.59 -16.63 0.47
C GLU A 98 -18.52 -15.59 -0.15
N ASN A 99 -18.06 -14.36 -0.34
CA ASN A 99 -18.79 -13.29 -0.99
C ASN A 99 -17.85 -12.43 -1.85
N ASP A 100 -18.42 -11.76 -2.81
CA ASP A 100 -17.74 -10.83 -3.74
C ASP A 100 -17.81 -9.36 -3.29
N THR A 101 -18.44 -9.11 -2.14
CA THR A 101 -18.40 -7.79 -1.51
C THR A 101 -17.08 -7.58 -0.81
N GLY A 102 -16.60 -6.36 -0.77
CA GLY A 102 -15.29 -6.03 -0.27
C GLY A 102 -14.97 -6.35 1.20
N ASN A 103 -15.73 -7.17 1.86
CA ASN A 103 -15.56 -7.54 3.26
C ASN A 103 -14.80 -8.86 3.46
N ASN A 104 -13.78 -9.11 2.63
CA ASN A 104 -12.92 -10.26 2.80
C ASN A 104 -11.98 -10.09 4.00
N PRO A 105 -12.06 -10.96 5.02
CA PRO A 105 -11.24 -10.85 6.22
C PRO A 105 -9.81 -11.38 6.02
N HIS A 106 -9.26 -11.25 4.81
CA HIS A 106 -7.97 -11.82 4.45
C HIS A 106 -6.82 -10.82 4.49
N ASN A 107 -7.09 -9.53 4.70
CA ASN A 107 -6.03 -8.54 4.79
C ASN A 107 -5.23 -8.71 6.09
N PRO A 108 -3.95 -9.07 6.02
CA PRO A 108 -3.14 -9.32 7.21
C PRO A 108 -2.61 -8.05 7.89
N MET A 109 -2.95 -6.85 7.42
CA MET A 109 -2.39 -5.56 7.89
C MET A 109 -2.46 -5.40 9.41
N TYR A 110 -3.60 -5.71 10.02
CA TYR A 110 -3.75 -5.64 11.48
C TYR A 110 -2.95 -6.72 12.22
N GLY A 111 -2.78 -7.90 11.61
CA GLY A 111 -1.92 -8.96 12.16
C GLY A 111 -0.45 -8.54 12.15
N ILE A 112 0.01 -7.90 11.08
CA ILE A 112 1.35 -7.34 10.95
C ILE A 112 1.57 -6.23 11.99
N TYR A 113 0.59 -5.35 12.20
CA TYR A 113 0.64 -4.36 13.28
C TYR A 113 0.76 -5.02 14.66
N LYS A 114 -0.07 -6.03 14.95
CA LYS A 114 0.01 -6.82 16.20
C LYS A 114 1.38 -7.48 16.40
N ALA A 115 2.04 -7.89 15.34
CA ALA A 115 3.40 -8.43 15.36
C ALA A 115 4.50 -7.35 15.60
N GLY A 116 4.10 -6.09 15.77
CA GLY A 116 5.00 -5.00 16.13
C GLY A 116 5.47 -4.13 14.97
N ALA A 117 4.90 -4.26 13.77
CA ALA A 117 5.20 -3.36 12.68
C ALA A 117 4.62 -1.97 12.95
N ASN A 118 5.49 -1.02 13.23
CA ASN A 118 5.18 0.39 13.45
C ASN A 118 6.11 1.25 12.60
N GLY A 119 5.56 2.27 11.98
CA GLY A 119 6.35 3.29 11.29
C GLY A 119 6.78 4.43 12.21
N GLU A 120 7.63 5.30 11.70
CA GLU A 120 8.10 6.48 12.42
C GLU A 120 6.95 7.47 12.70
N LEU A 121 6.02 7.61 11.75
CA LEU A 121 4.88 8.54 11.83
C LEU A 121 3.56 7.84 12.11
N LEU A 122 3.31 6.73 11.43
CA LEU A 122 2.02 6.05 11.42
C LEU A 122 2.19 4.54 11.61
N SER A 123 1.22 3.92 12.27
CA SER A 123 1.17 2.46 12.37
C SER A 123 0.68 1.83 11.06
N LEU A 124 -0.46 2.31 10.56
CA LEU A 124 -1.13 1.76 9.38
C LEU A 124 -1.55 2.86 8.42
N VAL A 125 -1.43 2.59 7.12
CA VAL A 125 -1.99 3.41 6.05
C VAL A 125 -2.86 2.56 5.13
N GLY A 126 -3.90 3.15 4.56
CA GLY A 126 -4.78 2.46 3.63
C GLY A 126 -5.42 3.40 2.63
N SER A 127 -5.59 2.95 1.40
CA SER A 127 -6.30 3.69 0.37
C SER A 127 -7.80 3.42 0.38
N GLN A 128 -8.59 4.32 -0.20
CA GLN A 128 -10.06 4.23 -0.31
C GLN A 128 -10.73 3.90 1.04
N SER A 129 -11.56 2.87 1.08
CA SER A 129 -12.30 2.44 2.27
C SER A 129 -11.49 1.62 3.28
N SER A 130 -10.20 1.45 3.07
CA SER A 130 -9.33 0.73 4.02
C SER A 130 -9.30 1.38 5.40
N GLU A 131 -9.44 2.71 5.46
CA GLU A 131 -9.45 3.49 6.70
C GLU A 131 -10.66 3.20 7.60
N SER A 132 -11.76 2.75 7.02
CA SER A 132 -12.98 2.35 7.76
C SER A 132 -13.08 0.86 8.04
N GLY A 133 -12.10 0.08 7.59
CA GLY A 133 -12.15 -1.36 7.62
C GLY A 133 -12.98 -1.97 6.51
N GLY A 134 -13.42 -1.20 5.49
CA GLY A 134 -14.24 -1.67 4.37
C GLY A 134 -13.67 -2.87 3.63
N ASN A 135 -13.35 -2.73 2.37
CA ASN A 135 -12.88 -3.82 1.51
C ASN A 135 -11.60 -4.54 2.01
N SER A 136 -10.86 -3.93 2.91
CA SER A 136 -9.60 -4.45 3.42
C SER A 136 -9.69 -4.97 4.85
N MET A 137 -10.86 -5.40 5.31
CA MET A 137 -11.06 -5.85 6.68
C MET A 137 -10.22 -7.08 7.03
N ALA A 138 -9.50 -6.99 8.13
CA ALA A 138 -8.98 -8.14 8.83
C ALA A 138 -10.12 -8.91 9.53
N PRO A 139 -9.89 -10.16 9.94
CA PRO A 139 -10.82 -10.85 10.85
C PRO A 139 -11.13 -9.97 12.07
N MET A 140 -12.38 -9.96 12.51
CA MET A 140 -12.84 -9.13 13.65
C MET A 140 -11.97 -9.28 14.90
N SER A 141 -11.42 -10.46 15.14
CA SER A 141 -10.51 -10.74 16.24
C SER A 141 -9.15 -10.00 16.16
N LEU A 142 -8.78 -9.49 14.97
CA LEU A 142 -7.52 -8.78 14.74
C LEU A 142 -7.72 -7.28 14.63
N ILE A 143 -8.93 -6.81 14.38
CA ILE A 143 -9.23 -5.38 14.27
C ILE A 143 -8.98 -4.72 15.65
N ASN A 144 -8.18 -3.67 15.64
CA ASN A 144 -8.00 -2.80 16.79
C ASN A 144 -8.69 -1.46 16.52
N PRO A 145 -9.81 -1.15 17.21
CA PRO A 145 -10.54 0.10 17.01
C PRO A 145 -9.72 1.35 17.34
N GLU A 146 -8.69 1.22 18.17
CA GLU A 146 -7.79 2.32 18.54
C GLU A 146 -6.76 2.63 17.46
N VAL A 147 -6.53 1.68 16.54
CA VAL A 147 -5.54 1.81 15.46
C VAL A 147 -6.28 1.74 14.13
N ARG A 148 -6.62 2.91 13.63
CA ARG A 148 -7.25 3.03 12.30
C ARG A 148 -6.19 3.34 11.26
N PRO A 149 -6.24 2.72 10.06
CA PRO A 149 -5.39 3.11 8.96
C PRO A 149 -5.63 4.57 8.59
N THR A 150 -4.58 5.34 8.43
CA THR A 150 -4.66 6.69 7.87
C THR A 150 -4.91 6.59 6.37
N LYS A 151 -5.88 7.34 5.85
CA LYS A 151 -6.23 7.32 4.42
C LYS A 151 -5.16 8.00 3.59
N ILE A 152 -4.63 7.27 2.61
CA ILE A 152 -3.63 7.73 1.65
C ILE A 152 -4.06 7.28 0.25
N ASP A 153 -4.65 8.19 -0.52
CA ASP A 153 -5.14 7.93 -1.89
C ASP A 153 -4.34 8.67 -2.97
N ARG A 154 -3.56 9.67 -2.59
CA ARG A 154 -2.87 10.58 -3.52
C ARG A 154 -1.66 11.23 -2.85
N PRO A 155 -0.73 11.83 -3.62
CA PRO A 155 0.47 12.48 -3.11
C PRO A 155 0.22 13.51 -2.01
N SER A 156 -0.82 14.33 -2.17
CA SER A 156 -1.16 15.36 -1.16
C SER A 156 -1.62 14.78 0.18
N ASP A 157 -2.11 13.53 0.23
CA ASP A 157 -2.44 12.88 1.49
C ASP A 157 -1.15 12.47 2.24
N ALA A 158 -0.11 12.05 1.51
CA ALA A 158 1.18 11.70 2.08
C ALA A 158 1.96 12.95 2.52
N SER A 159 2.09 13.95 1.65
CA SER A 159 2.78 15.20 1.96
C SER A 159 2.08 15.99 3.07
N GLY A 160 0.75 15.94 3.13
CA GLY A 160 -0.07 16.59 4.15
C GLY A 160 0.11 16.05 5.57
N LEU A 161 0.70 14.85 5.74
CA LEU A 161 0.97 14.30 7.08
C LEU A 161 1.95 15.15 7.90
N VAL A 162 2.82 15.88 7.24
CA VAL A 162 3.86 16.73 7.85
C VAL A 162 3.79 18.16 7.32
N ASP A 163 2.69 18.52 6.68
CA ASP A 163 2.45 19.87 6.22
C ASP A 163 2.19 20.78 7.41
N VAL A 164 3.07 21.73 7.60
CA VAL A 164 2.94 22.78 8.65
C VAL A 164 2.32 24.06 8.08
N GLY A 165 1.70 23.96 6.89
CA GLY A 165 1.05 25.07 6.21
C GLY A 165 2.02 26.12 5.67
N ASP A 166 1.49 27.33 5.42
CA ASP A 166 2.26 28.45 4.86
C ASP A 166 3.35 28.98 5.81
N LEU A 167 3.42 28.50 7.04
CA LEU A 167 4.43 28.95 8.02
C LEU A 167 5.85 28.77 7.51
N ILE A 168 6.17 27.68 6.83
CA ILE A 168 7.50 27.43 6.26
C ILE A 168 7.77 28.29 5.03
N GLY A 169 6.74 28.75 4.33
CA GLY A 169 6.90 29.72 3.24
C GLY A 169 7.15 31.14 3.70
N ILE A 170 6.81 31.46 4.94
CA ILE A 170 6.87 32.80 5.53
C ILE A 170 8.02 32.91 6.55
N LEU A 171 8.31 31.86 7.29
CA LEU A 171 9.30 31.79 8.35
C LEU A 171 10.40 30.79 7.97
N ASP A 172 11.61 30.99 8.50
CA ASP A 172 12.59 29.91 8.43
C ASP A 172 12.20 28.75 9.39
N PRO A 173 12.77 27.55 9.23
CA PRO A 173 12.40 26.39 10.03
C PRO A 173 12.52 26.60 11.55
N SER A 174 13.52 27.35 12.01
CA SER A 174 13.71 27.61 13.45
C SER A 174 12.64 28.53 14.02
N ASP A 175 12.20 29.52 13.26
CA ASP A 175 11.13 30.42 13.63
C ASP A 175 9.77 29.71 13.62
N ALA A 176 9.56 28.82 12.64
CA ALA A 176 8.35 28.00 12.59
C ALA A 176 8.23 27.10 13.83
N VAL A 177 9.31 26.45 14.26
CA VAL A 177 9.37 25.66 15.50
C VAL A 177 9.07 26.52 16.71
N ALA A 178 9.69 27.70 16.83
CA ALA A 178 9.45 28.63 17.95
C ALA A 178 7.99 29.10 18.04
N VAL A 179 7.34 29.34 16.90
CA VAL A 179 5.91 29.64 16.83
C VAL A 179 5.06 28.47 17.31
N MET A 180 5.34 27.25 16.85
CA MET A 180 4.61 26.05 17.27
C MET A 180 4.76 25.76 18.76
N GLU A 181 5.96 25.92 19.33
CA GLU A 181 6.18 25.83 20.78
C GLU A 181 5.43 26.92 21.57
N SER A 182 5.31 28.10 21.01
CA SER A 182 4.55 29.18 21.62
C SER A 182 3.05 28.91 21.62
N ILE A 183 2.52 28.37 20.51
CA ILE A 183 1.13 27.89 20.41
C ILE A 183 0.89 26.78 21.43
N GLN A 184 1.83 25.84 21.58
CA GLN A 184 1.75 24.77 22.58
C GLN A 184 1.62 25.35 24.00
N ARG A 185 2.51 26.26 24.39
CA ARG A 185 2.45 26.89 25.74
C ARG A 185 1.13 27.58 26.02
N ILE A 186 0.63 28.36 25.05
CA ILE A 186 -0.65 29.05 25.18
C ILE A 186 -1.81 28.05 25.28
N SER A 187 -1.76 26.97 24.50
CA SER A 187 -2.78 25.92 24.52
C SER A 187 -2.75 25.14 25.82
N ASP A 188 -1.59 24.86 26.38
CA ASP A 188 -1.44 24.20 27.69
C ASP A 188 -2.05 25.07 28.82
N GLU A 189 -1.80 26.35 28.81
CA GLU A 189 -2.44 27.27 29.80
C GLU A 189 -3.96 27.29 29.63
N LYS A 190 -4.48 27.35 28.42
CA LYS A 190 -5.92 27.30 28.16
C LYS A 190 -6.51 25.96 28.59
N MET A 191 -5.86 24.83 28.25
CA MET A 191 -6.33 23.49 28.63
C MET A 191 -6.39 23.32 30.16
N ASN A 192 -5.46 23.91 30.89
CA ASN A 192 -5.48 23.87 32.37
C ASN A 192 -6.69 24.60 32.97
N ARG A 193 -7.29 25.54 32.23
CA ARG A 193 -8.47 26.33 32.66
C ARG A 193 -9.80 25.74 32.15
N VAL A 194 -9.76 24.82 31.21
CA VAL A 194 -10.96 24.20 30.64
C VAL A 194 -11.32 22.98 31.47
N ASN A 195 -12.56 22.85 31.85
CA ASN A 195 -13.18 21.63 32.37
C ASN A 195 -14.29 21.22 31.42
N THR A 196 -14.16 20.07 30.77
CA THR A 196 -15.15 19.57 29.80
C THR A 196 -16.30 18.83 30.47
N GLU A 197 -16.23 18.60 31.78
CA GLU A 197 -17.21 17.85 32.59
C GLU A 197 -17.42 16.39 32.12
N ILE A 198 -16.54 15.87 31.29
CA ILE A 198 -16.54 14.46 30.85
C ILE A 198 -15.55 13.66 31.67
N SER A 199 -15.87 12.39 31.94
CA SER A 199 -15.04 11.48 32.76
C SER A 199 -13.63 11.22 32.20
N THR A 200 -13.40 11.56 30.94
CA THR A 200 -12.12 11.39 30.23
C THR A 200 -11.41 12.71 29.93
N ASP A 201 -11.78 13.81 30.62
CA ASP A 201 -11.24 15.15 30.38
C ASP A 201 -9.70 15.20 30.36
N GLU A 202 -9.04 14.59 31.34
CA GLU A 202 -7.58 14.56 31.40
C GLU A 202 -6.95 13.74 30.24
N VAL A 203 -7.63 12.70 29.75
CA VAL A 203 -7.18 11.95 28.57
C VAL A 203 -7.26 12.82 27.33
N VAL A 204 -8.35 13.56 27.14
CA VAL A 204 -8.52 14.49 26.00
C VAL A 204 -7.46 15.59 26.05
N LYS A 205 -7.26 16.22 27.21
CA LYS A 205 -6.22 17.23 27.40
C LYS A 205 -4.82 16.70 27.09
N LYS A 206 -4.52 15.48 27.55
CA LYS A 206 -3.24 14.83 27.27
C LYS A 206 -3.03 14.56 25.78
N LEU A 207 -4.07 14.12 25.08
CA LEU A 207 -4.01 13.89 23.62
C LEU A 207 -3.78 15.19 22.84
N VAL A 208 -4.46 16.27 23.22
CA VAL A 208 -4.26 17.60 22.59
C VAL A 208 -2.84 18.10 22.82
N ARG A 209 -2.32 18.03 24.06
CA ARG A 209 -0.93 18.40 24.38
C ARG A 209 0.06 17.59 23.56
N CYS A 210 -0.14 16.27 23.47
CA CYS A 210 0.70 15.37 22.68
C CYS A 210 0.69 15.73 21.19
N GLY A 211 -0.45 16.19 20.67
CA GLY A 211 -0.59 16.65 19.29
C GLY A 211 0.29 17.88 19.00
N TYR A 212 0.31 18.86 19.88
CA TYR A 212 1.16 20.07 19.69
C TYR A 212 2.67 19.76 19.77
N VAL A 213 3.10 18.94 20.72
CA VAL A 213 4.50 18.50 20.82
C VAL A 213 4.93 17.80 19.53
N LYS A 214 4.09 16.89 19.03
CA LYS A 214 4.37 16.16 17.81
C LYS A 214 4.41 17.06 16.58
N SER A 215 3.59 18.11 16.54
CA SER A 215 3.59 19.10 15.45
C SER A 215 4.89 19.93 15.39
N ALA A 216 5.43 20.34 16.53
CA ALA A 216 6.71 21.04 16.60
C ALA A 216 7.87 20.14 16.16
N ASP A 217 7.92 18.90 16.63
CA ASP A 217 8.93 17.89 16.21
C ASP A 217 8.84 17.59 14.71
N LEU A 218 7.63 17.50 14.16
CA LEU A 218 7.41 17.30 12.72
C LEU A 218 7.87 18.53 11.92
N ALA A 219 7.62 19.74 12.39
CA ALA A 219 8.10 20.97 11.73
C ALA A 219 9.64 21.02 11.68
N ASP A 220 10.32 20.64 12.76
CA ASP A 220 11.78 20.59 12.83
C ASP A 220 12.35 19.54 11.86
N ARG A 221 11.77 18.33 11.82
CA ARG A 221 12.28 17.22 11.02
C ARG A 221 11.95 17.34 9.54
N TYR A 222 10.76 17.81 9.20
CA TYR A 222 10.20 17.75 7.85
C TYR A 222 9.92 19.11 7.22
N GLY A 223 10.08 20.19 7.96
CA GLY A 223 9.86 21.57 7.51
C GLY A 223 10.82 22.09 6.46
N LYS A 224 11.51 21.21 5.74
CA LYS A 224 12.44 21.54 4.65
C LYS A 224 11.68 21.76 3.34
N ARG A 225 12.29 22.52 2.43
CA ARG A 225 11.73 22.96 1.14
C ARG A 225 11.23 21.82 0.23
N ALA A 226 11.76 20.60 0.37
CA ALA A 226 11.26 19.39 -0.29
C ALA A 226 10.72 18.45 0.78
N ASN A 227 9.41 18.24 0.78
CA ASN A 227 8.75 17.32 1.72
C ASN A 227 9.19 15.87 1.42
N PRO A 228 9.91 15.21 2.33
CA PRO A 228 10.45 13.87 2.07
C PRO A 228 9.38 12.78 1.95
N LEU A 229 8.14 13.07 2.31
CA LEU A 229 7.00 12.15 2.20
C LEU A 229 6.30 12.27 0.85
N ASP A 230 6.60 13.33 0.09
CA ASP A 230 5.98 13.54 -1.22
C ASP A 230 6.62 12.61 -2.27
N PRO A 231 5.85 11.66 -2.85
CA PRO A 231 6.36 10.78 -3.89
C PRO A 231 6.71 11.53 -5.19
N GLU A 232 6.17 12.73 -5.41
CA GLU A 232 6.40 13.50 -6.64
C GLU A 232 7.79 14.12 -6.73
N VAL A 233 8.44 14.33 -5.59
CA VAL A 233 9.81 14.86 -5.53
C VAL A 233 10.86 13.77 -5.43
N ASP A 234 10.45 12.52 -5.31
CA ASP A 234 11.35 11.36 -5.29
C ASP A 234 11.66 10.91 -6.72
N LEU A 235 12.87 11.17 -7.16
CA LEU A 235 13.32 10.86 -8.54
C LEU A 235 13.40 9.35 -8.81
N GLU A 236 13.46 8.51 -7.78
CA GLU A 236 13.37 7.05 -7.94
C GLU A 236 11.93 6.60 -8.23
N ILE A 237 10.94 7.38 -7.80
CA ILE A 237 9.52 7.10 -8.05
C ILE A 237 9.05 7.76 -9.35
N VAL A 238 9.25 9.08 -9.47
CA VAL A 238 8.74 9.88 -10.59
C VAL A 238 9.86 10.69 -11.24
N GLY A 239 10.17 10.38 -12.47
CA GLY A 239 11.22 11.12 -13.18
C GLY A 239 11.69 10.42 -14.46
N PRO A 240 12.73 10.97 -15.11
CA PRO A 240 13.26 10.38 -16.35
C PRO A 240 13.81 8.96 -16.17
N THR A 241 14.29 8.63 -14.98
CA THR A 241 14.79 7.29 -14.59
C THR A 241 13.94 6.69 -13.47
N GLY A 242 12.86 7.37 -13.09
CA GLY A 242 11.90 6.90 -12.09
C GLY A 242 11.13 5.66 -12.54
N ILE A 243 10.48 5.01 -11.58
CA ILE A 243 9.62 3.85 -11.84
C ILE A 243 8.43 4.25 -12.73
N PHE A 244 7.90 5.44 -12.50
CA PHE A 244 6.89 6.06 -13.33
C PHE A 244 7.46 7.26 -14.08
N SER A 245 7.20 7.37 -15.37
CA SER A 245 7.37 8.64 -16.07
C SER A 245 6.38 9.68 -15.51
N ARG A 246 6.68 10.97 -15.68
CA ARG A 246 5.77 12.05 -15.24
C ARG A 246 4.39 11.91 -15.89
N ASP A 247 4.33 11.61 -17.18
CA ASP A 247 3.08 11.46 -17.92
C ASP A 247 2.23 10.29 -17.41
N GLU A 248 2.83 9.12 -17.17
CA GLU A 248 2.14 7.97 -16.58
C GLU A 248 1.60 8.29 -15.19
N PHE A 249 2.41 8.94 -14.37
CA PHE A 249 2.03 9.29 -13.00
C PHE A 249 0.87 10.28 -12.98
N ASP A 250 0.94 11.36 -13.77
CA ASP A 250 -0.07 12.41 -13.79
C ASP A 250 -1.42 11.91 -14.34
N ASN A 251 -1.39 10.96 -15.27
CA ASN A 251 -2.59 10.45 -15.93
C ASN A 251 -3.16 9.16 -15.29
N ASN A 252 -2.50 8.57 -14.29
CA ASN A 252 -2.97 7.33 -13.69
C ASN A 252 -3.14 7.44 -12.17
N ARG A 253 -4.39 7.42 -11.74
CA ARG A 253 -4.74 7.49 -10.31
C ARG A 253 -4.14 6.34 -9.49
N GLU A 254 -4.12 5.12 -10.04
CA GLU A 254 -3.60 3.95 -9.33
C GLU A 254 -2.10 4.04 -9.13
N PHE A 255 -1.38 4.64 -10.06
CA PHE A 255 0.06 4.89 -9.91
C PHE A 255 0.34 5.94 -8.84
N ARG A 256 -0.43 7.05 -8.80
CA ARG A 256 -0.31 8.06 -7.74
C ARG A 256 -0.60 7.50 -6.36
N LYS A 257 -1.66 6.70 -6.23
CA LYS A 257 -2.03 6.00 -5.00
C LYS A 257 -0.92 5.07 -4.53
N THR A 258 -0.44 4.21 -5.44
CA THR A 258 0.64 3.25 -5.17
C THR A 258 1.91 3.96 -4.74
N ALA A 259 2.32 4.99 -5.46
CA ALA A 259 3.49 5.80 -5.14
C ALA A 259 3.42 6.40 -3.73
N SER A 260 2.24 6.91 -3.34
CA SER A 260 2.03 7.50 -2.02
C SER A 260 2.14 6.49 -0.89
N VAL A 261 1.52 5.32 -1.04
CA VAL A 261 1.58 4.26 -0.02
C VAL A 261 2.98 3.65 0.05
N MET A 262 3.59 3.29 -1.10
CA MET A 262 4.93 2.68 -1.10
C MET A 262 6.00 3.63 -0.54
N LYS A 263 5.90 4.94 -0.83
CA LYS A 263 6.80 5.94 -0.26
C LYS A 263 6.78 5.92 1.25
N LEU A 264 5.60 5.88 1.85
CA LEU A 264 5.46 5.87 3.31
C LEU A 264 5.91 4.56 3.94
N VAL A 265 5.55 3.42 3.36
CA VAL A 265 5.81 2.11 3.95
C VAL A 265 7.27 1.68 3.76
N LEU A 266 7.79 1.78 2.53
CA LEU A 266 9.14 1.28 2.21
C LEU A 266 10.25 2.16 2.82
N ASN A 267 9.98 3.44 3.09
CA ASN A 267 10.90 4.30 3.84
C ASN A 267 10.69 4.25 5.37
N GLY A 268 9.78 3.42 5.87
CA GLY A 268 9.57 3.22 7.30
C GLY A 268 8.75 4.31 8.00
N TYR A 269 8.13 5.23 7.26
CA TYR A 269 7.21 6.23 7.84
C TYR A 269 5.90 5.61 8.32
N ALA A 270 5.44 4.56 7.64
CA ALA A 270 4.31 3.74 8.08
C ALA A 270 4.75 2.29 8.32
N GLY A 271 4.09 1.61 9.26
CA GLY A 271 4.42 0.23 9.61
C GLY A 271 3.91 -0.80 8.60
N ALA A 272 2.70 -0.60 8.08
CA ALA A 272 2.10 -1.41 7.04
C ALA A 272 1.10 -0.60 6.22
N GLY A 273 0.83 -1.03 4.99
CA GLY A 273 -0.09 -0.35 4.09
C GLY A 273 -0.97 -1.29 3.28
N THR A 274 -2.14 -0.78 2.88
CA THR A 274 -3.03 -1.45 1.93
C THR A 274 -3.33 -0.54 0.75
N ILE A 275 -3.19 -1.07 -0.45
CA ILE A 275 -3.57 -0.44 -1.70
C ILE A 275 -4.80 -1.17 -2.24
N THR A 276 -5.97 -0.54 -2.13
CA THR A 276 -7.21 -1.09 -2.66
C THR A 276 -7.42 -0.63 -4.10
N MET A 277 -7.69 -1.57 -4.98
CA MET A 277 -8.02 -1.35 -6.39
C MET A 277 -9.36 -2.03 -6.68
N GLY A 278 -10.33 -1.31 -7.21
CA GLY A 278 -11.68 -1.82 -7.45
C GLY A 278 -11.92 -2.31 -8.88
N GLY A 279 -13.00 -3.09 -9.03
CA GLY A 279 -13.50 -3.51 -10.33
C GLY A 279 -12.86 -4.78 -10.89
N TYR A 280 -12.40 -5.67 -10.04
CA TYR A 280 -11.76 -6.94 -10.43
C TYR A 280 -12.74 -8.13 -10.51
N ASP A 281 -14.02 -7.85 -10.56
CA ASP A 281 -15.10 -8.83 -10.48
C ASP A 281 -15.61 -9.38 -11.81
N TYR A 282 -15.04 -8.97 -12.92
CA TYR A 282 -15.38 -9.43 -14.27
C TYR A 282 -16.89 -9.32 -14.62
N HIS A 283 -17.62 -8.41 -14.00
CA HIS A 283 -19.07 -8.23 -14.20
C HIS A 283 -19.51 -8.04 -15.64
N THR A 284 -18.65 -7.47 -16.47
CA THR A 284 -18.96 -7.21 -17.88
C THR A 284 -18.82 -8.44 -18.78
N GLY A 285 -18.21 -9.51 -18.27
CA GLY A 285 -17.86 -10.67 -19.07
C GLY A 285 -16.78 -10.40 -20.16
N GLU A 286 -16.20 -9.22 -20.15
CA GLU A 286 -15.15 -8.84 -21.10
C GLU A 286 -13.76 -9.19 -20.57
N ARG A 287 -13.17 -10.25 -21.10
CA ARG A 287 -11.82 -10.70 -20.76
C ARG A 287 -10.77 -9.57 -20.87
N GLY A 288 -10.79 -8.81 -21.97
CA GLY A 288 -9.82 -7.74 -22.19
C GLY A 288 -9.86 -6.62 -21.14
N THR A 289 -11.01 -6.37 -20.52
CA THR A 289 -11.11 -5.43 -19.40
C THR A 289 -10.45 -5.98 -18.13
N GLY A 290 -10.68 -7.25 -17.83
CA GLY A 290 -10.01 -7.94 -16.72
C GLY A 290 -8.48 -7.96 -16.89
N GLU A 291 -8.01 -8.34 -18.07
CA GLU A 291 -6.56 -8.40 -18.36
C GLU A 291 -5.87 -7.04 -18.24
N ARG A 292 -6.50 -5.94 -18.68
CA ARG A 292 -5.96 -4.58 -18.48
C ARG A 292 -5.89 -4.19 -17.01
N ARG A 293 -6.87 -4.59 -16.20
CA ARG A 293 -6.84 -4.36 -14.74
C ARG A 293 -5.77 -5.20 -14.07
N ASP A 294 -5.64 -6.46 -14.44
CA ASP A 294 -4.58 -7.34 -13.95
C ASP A 294 -3.20 -6.76 -14.28
N GLU A 295 -2.99 -6.26 -15.50
CA GLU A 295 -1.75 -5.59 -15.89
C GLU A 295 -1.49 -4.32 -15.07
N GLN A 296 -2.50 -3.51 -14.82
CA GLN A 296 -2.37 -2.34 -13.95
C GLN A 296 -2.01 -2.71 -12.51
N ALA A 297 -2.63 -3.75 -11.94
CA ALA A 297 -2.27 -4.25 -10.61
C ALA A 297 -0.83 -4.79 -10.60
N GLY A 298 -0.45 -5.51 -11.63
CA GLY A 298 0.91 -6.00 -11.82
C GLY A 298 1.93 -4.86 -11.89
N ARG A 299 1.64 -3.78 -12.62
CA ARG A 299 2.50 -2.60 -12.67
C ARG A 299 2.65 -1.93 -11.30
N CYS A 300 1.58 -1.82 -10.55
CA CYS A 300 1.62 -1.26 -9.20
C CYS A 300 2.42 -2.13 -8.23
N MET A 301 2.24 -3.45 -8.27
CA MET A 301 3.02 -4.38 -7.45
C MET A 301 4.50 -4.39 -7.85
N GLY A 302 4.78 -4.44 -9.15
CA GLY A 302 6.13 -4.35 -9.68
C GLY A 302 6.83 -3.05 -9.28
N ALA A 303 6.11 -1.93 -9.26
CA ALA A 303 6.62 -0.65 -8.78
C ALA A 303 7.06 -0.71 -7.31
N CYS A 304 6.28 -1.37 -6.45
CA CYS A 304 6.66 -1.57 -5.04
C CYS A 304 7.90 -2.45 -4.90
N LEU A 305 8.00 -3.54 -5.68
CA LEU A 305 9.18 -4.41 -5.70
C LEU A 305 10.43 -3.66 -6.17
N GLU A 306 10.32 -2.91 -7.26
CA GLU A 306 11.43 -2.14 -7.81
C GLU A 306 11.87 -1.03 -6.86
N TYR A 307 10.94 -0.31 -6.24
CA TYR A 307 11.27 0.73 -5.27
C TYR A 307 11.92 0.15 -4.01
N ALA A 308 11.43 -1.01 -3.54
CA ALA A 308 12.05 -1.71 -2.40
C ALA A 308 13.49 -2.14 -2.69
N ALA A 309 13.83 -2.45 -3.94
CA ALA A 309 15.19 -2.80 -4.35
C ALA A 309 16.11 -1.58 -4.46
N ARG A 310 15.56 -0.35 -4.59
CA ARG A 310 16.32 0.90 -4.74
C ARG A 310 16.59 1.61 -3.41
N VAL A 311 15.81 1.33 -2.36
CA VAL A 311 15.90 2.00 -1.05
C VAL A 311 16.34 1.05 0.05
#